data_8e3e9279d598409c18dff45b8f0ff7cb
#
_entry.id   8e3e9279d598409c18dff45b8f0ff7cb
#
_cell.length_a   1.000
_cell.length_b   1.000
_cell.length_c   1.000
_cell.angle_alpha   90.00
_cell.angle_beta   90.00
_cell.angle_gamma   90.00
#
_symmetry.space_group_name_H-M   'P 1'
#
loop_
_entity.id
_entity.type
_entity.pdbx_description
1 polymer ?
#
loop_
_entity_poly.entity_id
_entity_poly.type
_entity_poly.pdbx_seq_one_letter_code
_entity_poly.pdbx_strand_id
1 'polypeptide(L)'
;MAKQSAGILVYRFRDQLLEVLLVHPGGPLWAKKDTAAWSIPKGEIGQGEDPLQAARREVHEETGLWIRKIPMDLGVLTQPGGKKVHAFAVQGDFDPRDLVSNTFQMPWPPGSNQAKSFPEVDRAQWFSIQAARGKI
;
A
#
# COMPACT_ATOMS: atom_id res chain seq x y z
N MET A 1 13.83 1.19 -18.58
CA MET A 1 14.18 1.59 -17.21
C MET A 1 13.19 1.01 -16.23
N ALA A 2 13.68 0.45 -15.15
CA ALA A 2 12.80 -0.06 -14.11
C ALA A 2 12.11 1.12 -13.40
N LYS A 3 10.78 1.06 -13.29
CA LYS A 3 10.01 2.04 -12.53
C LYS A 3 10.24 1.84 -11.06
N GLN A 4 10.33 2.93 -10.32
CA GLN A 4 10.45 2.88 -8.87
C GLN A 4 9.14 3.29 -8.23
N SER A 5 8.82 2.60 -7.13
CA SER A 5 7.70 2.93 -6.26
C SER A 5 8.23 3.46 -4.94
N ALA A 6 7.38 4.16 -4.21
CA ALA A 6 7.66 4.58 -2.86
C ALA A 6 6.44 4.33 -1.99
N GLY A 7 6.67 4.01 -0.73
CA GLY A 7 5.58 3.73 0.19
C GLY A 7 5.99 3.93 1.64
N ILE A 8 5.01 3.86 2.53
CA ILE A 8 5.23 4.05 3.95
C ILE A 8 4.66 2.88 4.74
N LEU A 9 5.51 2.27 5.55
CA LEU A 9 5.10 1.29 6.55
C LEU A 9 4.67 2.05 7.80
N VAL A 10 3.38 2.08 8.05
CA VAL A 10 2.84 2.64 9.29
C VAL A 10 2.86 1.54 10.34
N TYR A 11 3.45 1.83 11.48
CA TYR A 11 3.53 0.85 12.56
C TYR A 11 3.02 1.45 13.87
N ARG A 12 2.61 0.57 14.77
CA ARG A 12 2.20 0.93 16.11
C ARG A 12 2.57 -0.17 17.09
N PHE A 13 2.59 0.17 18.37
CA PHE A 13 2.70 -0.83 19.44
C PHE A 13 1.35 -0.95 20.12
N ARG A 14 0.89 -2.18 20.23
CA ARG A 14 -0.35 -2.51 20.95
C ARG A 14 -0.01 -3.60 21.95
N ASP A 15 -0.24 -3.31 23.24
CA ASP A 15 0.13 -4.22 24.33
C ASP A 15 1.59 -4.67 24.22
N GLN A 16 2.49 -3.72 23.89
CA GLN A 16 3.93 -3.92 23.74
C GLN A 16 4.31 -4.76 22.52
N LEU A 17 3.36 -5.09 21.65
CA LEU A 17 3.62 -5.83 20.43
C LEU A 17 3.59 -4.90 19.22
N LEU A 18 4.58 -5.06 18.35
CA LEU A 18 4.67 -4.29 17.11
C LEU A 18 3.65 -4.79 16.10
N GLU A 19 2.86 -3.85 15.58
CA GLU A 19 1.93 -4.12 14.48
C GLU A 19 2.24 -3.21 13.31
N VAL A 20 2.02 -3.72 12.11
CA VAL A 20 2.20 -2.98 10.86
C VAL A 20 0.89 -2.94 10.09
N LEU A 21 0.66 -1.81 9.42
CA LEU A 21 -0.53 -1.61 8.61
C LEU A 21 -0.23 -2.06 7.18
N LEU A 22 -0.99 -3.03 6.70
CA LEU A 22 -0.92 -3.47 5.32
C LEU A 22 -2.25 -3.23 4.63
N VAL A 23 -2.19 -3.10 3.30
CA VAL A 23 -3.37 -2.90 2.46
C VAL A 23 -3.50 -4.06 1.48
N HIS A 24 -4.75 -4.38 1.17
CA HIS A 24 -5.09 -5.43 0.22
C HIS A 24 -5.52 -4.79 -1.10
N PRO A 25 -4.97 -5.23 -2.24
CA PRO A 25 -5.35 -4.67 -3.52
C PRO A 25 -6.82 -4.95 -3.85
N GLY A 26 -7.49 -3.95 -4.39
CA GLY A 26 -8.89 -4.08 -4.78
C GLY A 26 -9.04 -4.62 -6.20
N GLY A 27 -10.29 -4.79 -6.58
CA GLY A 27 -10.65 -5.28 -7.89
C GLY A 27 -10.85 -6.78 -7.95
N PRO A 28 -11.46 -7.27 -9.04
CA PRO A 28 -11.89 -8.67 -9.12
C PRO A 28 -10.74 -9.66 -9.23
N LEU A 29 -9.56 -9.24 -9.72
CA LEU A 29 -8.42 -10.13 -9.88
C LEU A 29 -7.81 -10.54 -8.55
N TRP A 30 -7.99 -9.72 -7.50
CA TRP A 30 -7.40 -9.92 -6.17
C TRP A 30 -8.43 -10.30 -5.12
N ALA A 31 -9.72 -10.26 -5.43
CA ALA A 31 -10.79 -10.35 -4.45
C ALA A 31 -10.70 -11.59 -3.54
N LYS A 32 -10.23 -12.72 -4.08
CA LYS A 32 -10.16 -13.99 -3.35
C LYS A 32 -8.74 -14.35 -2.93
N LYS A 33 -7.76 -13.46 -3.15
CA LYS A 33 -6.37 -13.71 -2.79
C LYS A 33 -6.08 -13.10 -1.43
N ASP A 34 -5.29 -13.80 -0.63
CA ASP A 34 -4.92 -13.36 0.71
C ASP A 34 -3.42 -13.53 0.94
N THR A 35 -2.90 -14.76 0.92
CA THR A 35 -1.48 -15.03 1.10
C THR A 35 -0.67 -14.36 0.00
N ALA A 36 0.37 -13.64 0.39
CA ALA A 36 1.26 -12.92 -0.52
C ALA A 36 0.54 -11.84 -1.36
N ALA A 37 -0.63 -11.40 -0.92
CA ALA A 37 -1.43 -10.41 -1.64
C ALA A 37 -1.35 -9.00 -1.03
N TRP A 38 -0.94 -8.89 0.22
CA TRP A 38 -0.91 -7.62 0.94
C TRP A 38 0.43 -6.90 0.78
N SER A 39 0.41 -5.59 0.94
CA SER A 39 1.63 -4.79 0.88
C SER A 39 1.50 -3.54 1.75
N ILE A 40 2.61 -2.83 1.94
CA ILE A 40 2.52 -1.46 2.46
C ILE A 40 1.83 -0.58 1.40
N PRO A 41 1.13 0.49 1.82
CA PRO A 41 0.60 1.45 0.85
C PRO A 41 1.75 2.05 0.06
N LYS A 42 1.72 1.90 -1.26
CA LYS A 42 2.81 2.34 -2.14
C LYS A 42 2.32 2.50 -3.57
N GLY A 43 3.06 3.27 -4.34
CA GLY A 43 2.80 3.41 -5.76
C GLY A 43 3.98 4.04 -6.48
N GLU A 44 3.83 4.25 -7.77
CA GLU A 44 4.90 4.75 -8.62
C GLU A 44 5.29 6.18 -8.25
N ILE A 45 6.60 6.44 -8.27
CA ILE A 45 7.13 7.79 -8.12
C ILE A 45 6.88 8.54 -9.42
N GLY A 46 6.23 9.70 -9.32
CA GLY A 46 5.95 10.52 -10.49
C GLY A 46 7.18 11.25 -10.99
N GLN A 47 7.08 11.74 -12.22
CA GLN A 47 8.16 12.51 -12.82
C GLN A 47 8.39 13.80 -12.02
N GLY A 48 9.65 14.05 -11.64
CA GLY A 48 10.00 15.22 -10.86
C GLY A 48 9.62 15.17 -9.38
N GLU A 49 9.12 14.05 -8.92
CA GLU A 49 8.67 13.84 -7.56
C GLU A 49 9.77 13.13 -6.76
N ASP A 50 10.07 13.60 -5.55
CA ASP A 50 11.01 12.87 -4.73
C ASP A 50 10.32 11.67 -4.06
N PRO A 51 11.10 10.67 -3.58
CA PRO A 51 10.50 9.45 -3.02
C PRO A 51 9.59 9.71 -1.82
N LEU A 52 9.91 10.65 -0.94
CA LEU A 52 9.08 10.91 0.24
C LEU A 52 7.76 11.57 -0.15
N GLN A 53 7.78 12.50 -1.09
CA GLN A 53 6.55 13.09 -1.61
C GLN A 53 5.65 12.03 -2.23
N ALA A 54 6.25 11.15 -3.04
CA ALA A 54 5.51 10.06 -3.67
C ALA A 54 4.91 9.13 -2.64
N ALA A 55 5.69 8.76 -1.61
CA ALA A 55 5.22 7.88 -0.56
C ALA A 55 4.03 8.48 0.19
N ARG A 56 4.10 9.76 0.56
CA ARG A 56 3.00 10.44 1.25
C ARG A 56 1.75 10.51 0.38
N ARG A 57 1.92 10.83 -0.90
CA ARG A 57 0.81 10.91 -1.84
C ARG A 57 0.14 9.55 -2.02
N GLU A 58 0.93 8.50 -2.19
CA GLU A 58 0.40 7.14 -2.39
C GLU A 58 -0.34 6.62 -1.15
N VAL A 59 0.20 6.87 0.04
CA VAL A 59 -0.50 6.48 1.27
C VAL A 59 -1.87 7.17 1.34
N HIS A 60 -1.92 8.46 1.01
CA HIS A 60 -3.18 9.19 1.01
C HIS A 60 -4.15 8.65 -0.05
N GLU A 61 -3.66 8.41 -1.26
CA GLU A 61 -4.51 7.90 -2.34
C GLU A 61 -5.07 6.51 -2.04
N GLU A 62 -4.29 5.66 -1.38
CA GLU A 62 -4.70 4.29 -1.10
C GLU A 62 -5.49 4.12 0.19
N THR A 63 -5.35 5.02 1.16
CA THR A 63 -5.96 4.85 2.48
C THR A 63 -6.76 6.04 2.97
N GLY A 64 -6.51 7.22 2.44
CA GLY A 64 -7.06 8.48 2.96
C GLY A 64 -6.24 9.09 4.09
N LEU A 65 -5.22 8.40 4.55
CA LEU A 65 -4.38 8.87 5.67
C LEU A 65 -3.36 9.89 5.18
N TRP A 66 -3.27 11.03 5.87
CA TRP A 66 -2.21 12.01 5.65
C TRP A 66 -1.09 11.79 6.64
N ILE A 67 0.11 11.48 6.14
CA ILE A 67 1.31 11.36 6.97
C ILE A 67 1.97 12.73 7.02
N ARG A 68 1.97 13.34 8.20
CA ARG A 68 2.56 14.68 8.42
C ARG A 68 3.92 14.61 9.10
N LYS A 69 4.19 13.53 9.81
CA LYS A 69 5.48 13.30 10.46
C LYS A 69 6.56 13.01 9.42
N ILE A 70 7.81 13.24 9.79
CA ILE A 70 8.96 12.86 8.97
C ILE A 70 9.23 11.38 9.26
N PRO A 71 9.04 10.48 8.26
CA PRO A 71 9.26 9.06 8.48
C PRO A 71 10.76 8.72 8.44
N MET A 72 11.08 7.55 8.99
CA MET A 72 12.41 6.98 8.88
C MET A 72 12.60 6.40 7.48
N ASP A 73 13.71 6.72 6.82
CA ASP A 73 14.06 6.15 5.53
C ASP A 73 14.61 4.73 5.71
N LEU A 74 13.94 3.74 5.16
CA LEU A 74 14.38 2.34 5.22
C LEU A 74 15.23 1.94 4.02
N GLY A 75 15.38 2.82 3.04
CA GLY A 75 16.15 2.54 1.83
C GLY A 75 15.32 1.90 0.73
N VAL A 76 16.01 1.47 -0.31
CA VAL A 76 15.40 0.90 -1.50
C VAL A 76 15.51 -0.63 -1.45
N LEU A 77 14.37 -1.30 -1.61
CA LEU A 77 14.29 -2.74 -1.65
C LEU A 77 13.98 -3.18 -3.08
N THR A 78 14.61 -4.26 -3.51
CA THR A 78 14.32 -4.86 -4.81
C THR A 78 13.41 -6.06 -4.61
N GLN A 79 12.24 -6.02 -5.24
CA GLN A 79 11.28 -7.12 -5.19
C GLN A 79 11.60 -8.16 -6.26
N PRO A 80 11.07 -9.38 -6.14
CA PRO A 80 11.14 -10.35 -7.22
C PRO A 80 10.63 -9.73 -8.53
N GLY A 81 11.33 -9.93 -9.62
CA GLY A 81 11.02 -9.30 -10.90
C GLY A 81 11.74 -7.99 -11.15
N GLY A 82 12.55 -7.52 -10.19
CA GLY A 82 13.40 -6.34 -10.36
C GLY A 82 12.73 -5.01 -10.00
N LYS A 83 11.50 -5.02 -9.57
CA LYS A 83 10.81 -3.80 -9.16
C LYS A 83 11.41 -3.24 -7.87
N LYS A 84 11.70 -1.94 -7.87
CA LYS A 84 12.31 -1.28 -6.72
C LYS A 84 11.28 -0.46 -5.95
N VAL A 85 11.36 -0.53 -4.61
CA VAL A 85 10.49 0.21 -3.71
C VAL A 85 11.34 0.96 -2.70
N HIS A 86 11.20 2.28 -2.67
CA HIS A 86 11.79 3.10 -1.63
C HIS A 86 10.81 3.13 -0.46
N ALA A 87 11.17 2.50 0.65
CA ALA A 87 10.31 2.34 1.80
C ALA A 87 10.68 3.29 2.93
N PHE A 88 9.67 3.81 3.59
CA PHE A 88 9.79 4.63 4.79
C PHE A 88 8.96 3.99 5.90
N ALA A 89 9.26 4.31 7.15
CA ALA A 89 8.49 3.83 8.29
C ALA A 89 8.11 5.00 9.19
N VAL A 90 6.90 4.98 9.70
CA VAL A 90 6.43 6.01 10.62
C VAL A 90 5.53 5.37 11.69
N GLN A 91 5.68 5.82 12.93
CA GLN A 91 4.78 5.40 13.98
C GLN A 91 3.50 6.21 13.89
N GLY A 92 2.37 5.53 13.90
CA GLY A 92 1.07 6.19 13.82
C GLY A 92 -0.04 5.22 14.10
N ASP A 93 -1.26 5.73 14.09
CA ASP A 93 -2.45 4.91 14.24
C ASP A 93 -3.41 5.23 13.12
N PHE A 94 -4.20 4.25 12.74
CA PHE A 94 -5.18 4.37 11.67
C PHE A 94 -6.27 3.34 11.93
N ASP A 95 -7.52 3.80 11.92
CA ASP A 95 -8.66 2.90 12.01
C ASP A 95 -8.97 2.37 10.61
N PRO A 96 -8.84 1.04 10.38
CA PRO A 96 -9.15 0.48 9.06
C PRO A 96 -10.56 0.79 8.55
N ARG A 97 -11.49 1.12 9.43
CA ARG A 97 -12.85 1.53 9.04
C ARG A 97 -12.88 2.90 8.37
N ASP A 98 -11.82 3.70 8.54
CA ASP A 98 -11.70 5.01 7.90
C ASP A 98 -11.05 4.94 6.53
N LEU A 99 -10.87 3.76 5.98
CA LEU A 99 -10.23 3.55 4.68
C LEU A 99 -11.01 4.27 3.57
N VAL A 100 -10.30 5.14 2.84
CA VAL A 100 -10.81 5.80 1.64
C VAL A 100 -9.75 5.66 0.56
N SER A 101 -10.06 4.91 -0.49
CA SER A 101 -9.11 4.62 -1.56
C SER A 101 -9.54 5.29 -2.86
N ASN A 102 -8.56 5.72 -3.65
CA ASN A 102 -8.80 6.05 -5.05
C ASN A 102 -9.30 4.81 -5.79
N THR A 103 -9.89 5.06 -6.94
CA THR A 103 -10.43 3.99 -7.77
C THR A 103 -9.67 3.90 -9.09
N PHE A 104 -9.78 2.73 -9.70
CA PHE A 104 -9.30 2.50 -11.06
C PHE A 104 -10.41 1.85 -11.88
N GLN A 105 -10.29 1.92 -13.20
CA GLN A 105 -11.26 1.32 -14.09
C GLN A 105 -10.62 0.18 -14.86
N MET A 106 -11.39 -0.88 -15.08
CA MET A 106 -10.97 -1.97 -15.94
C MET A 106 -12.20 -2.62 -16.58
N PRO A 107 -12.05 -3.21 -17.78
CA PRO A 107 -13.12 -3.99 -18.38
C PRO A 107 -13.48 -5.18 -17.48
N TRP A 108 -14.76 -5.34 -17.19
CA TRP A 108 -15.23 -6.46 -16.39
C TRP A 108 -16.68 -6.79 -16.74
N PRO A 109 -17.06 -8.05 -16.96
CA PRO A 109 -16.18 -9.24 -16.96
C PRO A 109 -15.15 -9.22 -18.09
N PRO A 110 -14.19 -10.15 -18.09
CA PRO A 110 -13.15 -10.19 -19.15
C PRO A 110 -13.77 -10.23 -20.54
N GLY A 111 -13.20 -9.42 -21.45
CA GLY A 111 -13.74 -9.28 -22.81
C GLY A 111 -14.91 -8.33 -22.93
N SER A 112 -15.35 -7.71 -21.84
CA SER A 112 -16.42 -6.73 -21.85
C SER A 112 -15.94 -5.41 -22.44
N ASN A 113 -16.84 -4.71 -23.14
CA ASN A 113 -16.59 -3.35 -23.60
C ASN A 113 -16.91 -2.30 -22.53
N GLN A 114 -17.41 -2.72 -21.37
CA GLN A 114 -17.77 -1.81 -20.30
C GLN A 114 -16.70 -1.80 -19.23
N ALA A 115 -16.17 -0.61 -18.96
CA ALA A 115 -15.25 -0.41 -17.86
C ALA A 115 -16.03 -0.26 -16.56
N LYS A 116 -15.60 -0.96 -15.53
CA LYS A 116 -16.14 -0.83 -14.17
C LYS A 116 -15.09 -0.24 -13.24
N SER A 117 -15.53 0.51 -12.25
CA SER A 117 -14.68 1.16 -11.28
C SER A 117 -14.52 0.28 -10.04
N PHE A 118 -13.29 0.16 -9.58
CA PHE A 118 -12.95 -0.61 -8.38
C PHE A 118 -12.00 0.21 -7.51
N PRO A 119 -12.02 0.03 -6.18
CA PRO A 119 -11.02 0.70 -5.34
C PRO A 119 -9.64 0.09 -5.59
N GLU A 120 -8.60 0.93 -5.56
CA GLU A 120 -7.22 0.45 -5.64
C GLU A 120 -6.87 -0.42 -4.45
N VAL A 121 -7.40 -0.06 -3.27
CA VAL A 121 -7.26 -0.80 -2.02
C VAL A 121 -8.65 -1.04 -1.47
N ASP A 122 -8.99 -2.29 -1.21
CA ASP A 122 -10.32 -2.64 -0.69
C ASP A 122 -10.33 -2.89 0.81
N ARG A 123 -9.19 -3.17 1.42
CA ARG A 123 -9.08 -3.40 2.86
C ARG A 123 -7.75 -2.92 3.38
N ALA A 124 -7.76 -2.45 4.62
CA ALA A 124 -6.54 -2.19 5.40
C ALA A 124 -6.66 -2.96 6.71
N GLN A 125 -5.54 -3.46 7.22
CA GLN A 125 -5.56 -4.24 8.44
C GLN A 125 -4.21 -4.17 9.15
N TRP A 126 -4.25 -4.18 10.47
CA TRP A 126 -3.06 -4.28 11.30
C TRP A 126 -2.67 -5.74 11.46
N PHE A 127 -1.39 -6.01 11.30
CA PHE A 127 -0.83 -7.36 11.47
C PHE A 127 0.36 -7.32 12.41
N SER A 128 0.52 -8.38 13.21
CA SER A 128 1.79 -8.62 13.87
C SER A 128 2.88 -8.85 12.80
N ILE A 129 4.13 -8.70 13.17
CA ILE A 129 5.24 -8.95 12.23
C ILE A 129 5.18 -10.39 11.72
N GLN A 130 4.90 -11.33 12.60
CA GLN A 130 4.81 -12.75 12.22
C GLN A 130 3.70 -12.99 11.19
N ALA A 131 2.51 -12.42 11.43
CA ALA A 131 1.40 -12.56 10.50
C ALA A 131 1.68 -11.85 9.17
N ALA A 132 2.30 -10.66 9.22
CA ALA A 132 2.61 -9.88 8.03
C ALA A 132 3.51 -10.65 7.07
N ARG A 133 4.44 -11.45 7.58
CA ARG A 133 5.35 -12.24 6.73
C ARG A 133 4.62 -13.19 5.80
N GLY A 134 3.49 -13.73 6.24
CA GLY A 134 2.67 -14.62 5.39
C GLY A 134 1.72 -13.87 4.46
N LYS A 135 1.51 -12.59 4.71
CA LYS A 135 0.57 -11.77 3.92
C LYS A 135 1.24 -11.00 2.78
N ILE A 136 2.50 -10.67 2.95
CA ILE A 136 3.28 -9.93 1.94
C ILE A 136 3.73 -10.82 0.80
#